data_de502c3230c27beab60e499af1772a8f
#
_entry.id   de502c3230c27beab60e499af1772a8f
#
_cell.length_a   1.000
_cell.length_b   1.000
_cell.length_c   1.000
_cell.angle_alpha   90.00
_cell.angle_beta   90.00
_cell.angle_gamma   90.00
#
_symmetry.space_group_name_H-M   'P 1'
#
loop_
_entity.id
_entity.type
_entity.pdbx_description
1 polymer ?
#
loop_
_entity_poly.entity_id
_entity_poly.type
_entity_poly.pdbx_seq_one_letter_code
_entity_poly.pdbx_strand_id
1 'polypeptide(L)' 'MNAYRYEVDVKPLSDELGGGYVAIVPGLPGCKSDGDTPLEALQNAYDAIACWMEAAEEMGRAVPAPNPITA' A
#
# COMPACT_ATOMS: atom_id res chain seq x y z
N MET A 1 -1.75 -6.06 13.67
CA MET A 1 -2.68 -5.24 12.87
C MET A 1 -2.83 -5.85 11.50
N ASN A 2 -4.03 -5.81 10.93
CA ASN A 2 -4.31 -6.49 9.67
C ASN A 2 -4.08 -5.55 8.47
N ALA A 3 -3.13 -5.91 7.61
CA ALA A 3 -2.80 -5.13 6.41
C ALA A 3 -4.01 -4.94 5.48
N TYR A 4 -4.93 -5.90 5.45
CA TYR A 4 -6.11 -5.84 4.57
C TYR A 4 -7.12 -4.77 4.97
N ARG A 5 -6.97 -4.18 6.13
CA ARG A 5 -7.88 -3.12 6.58
C ARG A 5 -7.49 -1.73 6.07
N TYR A 6 -6.32 -1.61 5.46
CA TYR A 6 -5.88 -0.34 4.87
C TYR A 6 -6.43 -0.19 3.46
N GLU A 7 -6.84 1.03 3.13
CA GLU A 7 -7.25 1.36 1.78
C GLU A 7 -6.04 1.27 0.85
N VAL A 8 -6.25 0.70 -0.33
CA VAL A 8 -5.23 0.64 -1.37
C VAL A 8 -5.84 1.16 -2.66
N ASP A 9 -5.23 2.19 -3.23
CA ASP A 9 -5.66 2.76 -4.50
C ASP A 9 -4.80 2.20 -5.62
N VAL A 10 -5.40 1.47 -6.54
CA VAL A 10 -4.69 0.87 -7.68
C VAL A 10 -5.01 1.68 -8.94
N LYS A 11 -3.98 2.13 -9.64
CA LYS A 11 -4.13 2.96 -10.84
C LYS A 11 -3.19 2.47 -11.94
N PRO A 12 -3.61 2.58 -13.20
CA PRO A 12 -2.71 2.27 -14.30
C PRO A 12 -1.62 3.34 -14.42
N LEU A 13 -0.41 2.90 -14.74
CA LEU A 13 0.68 3.81 -15.07
C LEU A 13 0.72 4.01 -16.58
N SER A 14 1.03 5.22 -17.02
CA SER A 14 1.23 5.47 -18.45
C SER A 14 2.46 4.75 -18.95
N ASP A 15 2.53 4.52 -20.26
CA ASP A 15 3.70 3.89 -20.86
C ASP A 15 4.97 4.72 -20.61
N GLU A 16 4.83 6.03 -20.53
CA GLU A 16 5.95 6.93 -20.22
C GLU A 16 6.54 6.68 -18.84
N LEU A 17 5.71 6.21 -17.91
CA LEU A 17 6.14 5.90 -16.55
C LEU A 17 6.48 4.42 -16.37
N GLY A 18 6.60 3.67 -17.47
CA GLY A 18 6.98 2.27 -17.43
C GLY A 18 5.82 1.29 -17.61
N GLY A 19 4.60 1.77 -17.72
CA GLY A 19 3.41 0.92 -17.84
C GLY A 19 3.08 0.18 -16.55
N GLY A 20 2.20 -0.82 -16.65
CA GLY A 20 1.77 -1.59 -15.48
C GLY A 20 0.82 -0.80 -14.59
N TYR A 21 0.83 -1.12 -13.30
CA TYR A 21 -0.09 -0.53 -12.32
C TYR A 21 0.67 -0.14 -11.06
N VAL A 22 0.21 0.91 -10.40
CA VAL A 22 0.74 1.34 -9.11
C VAL A 22 -0.35 1.17 -8.06
N ALA A 23 0.03 0.76 -6.87
CA ALA A 23 -0.86 0.66 -5.71
C ALA A 23 -0.33 1.60 -4.63
N ILE A 24 -1.17 2.51 -4.18
CA ILE A 24 -0.81 3.53 -3.19
C ILE A 24 -1.63 3.28 -1.94
N VAL A 25 -1.00 3.38 -0.78
CA VAL A 25 -1.66 3.24 0.52
C VAL A 25 -1.71 4.62 1.18
N PRO A 26 -2.82 5.35 1.03
CA PRO A 26 -2.89 6.73 1.54
C PRO A 26 -2.69 6.87 3.04
N GLY A 27 -3.12 5.85 3.81
CA GLY A 27 -3.02 5.89 5.26
C GLY A 27 -1.61 5.70 5.82
N LEU A 28 -0.66 5.28 4.98
CA LEU A 28 0.72 5.05 5.41
C LEU A 28 1.66 5.87 4.53
N PRO A 29 2.27 6.93 5.08
CA PRO A 29 3.13 7.82 4.29
C PRO A 29 4.25 7.08 3.56
N GLY A 30 4.32 7.26 2.25
CA GLY A 30 5.35 6.65 1.43
C GLY A 30 5.14 5.18 1.10
N CYS A 31 4.05 4.58 1.56
CA CYS A 31 3.76 3.17 1.30
C CYS A 31 3.11 3.04 -0.08
N LYS A 32 3.80 2.40 -1.01
CA LYS A 32 3.30 2.15 -2.36
C LYS A 32 4.00 0.93 -2.94
N SER A 33 3.40 0.39 -3.99
CA SER A 33 3.96 -0.75 -4.70
C SER A 33 3.50 -0.70 -6.15
N ASP A 34 3.93 -1.67 -6.95
CA ASP A 34 3.55 -1.76 -8.36
C ASP A 34 3.42 -3.22 -8.77
N GLY A 35 2.93 -3.43 -9.99
CA GLY A 35 2.80 -4.74 -10.57
C GLY A 35 2.40 -4.65 -12.03
N ASP A 36 2.51 -5.76 -12.75
CA ASP A 36 2.12 -5.83 -14.16
C ASP A 36 0.61 -5.91 -14.35
N THR A 37 -0.11 -6.33 -13.31
CA THR A 37 -1.56 -6.41 -13.31
C THR A 37 -2.10 -5.71 -12.06
N PRO A 38 -3.38 -5.30 -12.06
CA PRO A 38 -3.98 -4.70 -10.87
C PRO A 38 -3.90 -5.62 -9.65
N LEU A 39 -4.13 -6.92 -9.83
CA LEU A 39 -4.07 -7.86 -8.73
C LEU A 39 -2.66 -7.98 -8.16
N GLU A 40 -1.67 -8.03 -9.03
CA GLU A 40 -0.28 -8.10 -8.61
C GLU A 40 0.13 -6.85 -7.82
N ALA A 41 -0.25 -5.66 -8.32
CA ALA A 41 0.02 -4.41 -7.62
C ALA A 41 -0.64 -4.41 -6.25
N LEU A 42 -1.87 -4.89 -6.15
CA LEU A 42 -2.60 -4.97 -4.89
C LEU A 42 -1.93 -5.93 -3.90
N GLN A 43 -1.56 -7.12 -4.34
CA GLN A 43 -0.89 -8.08 -3.48
C GLN A 43 0.44 -7.54 -2.98
N ASN A 44 1.21 -6.91 -3.86
CA ASN A 44 2.47 -6.30 -3.49
C ASN A 44 2.28 -5.14 -2.50
N ALA A 45 1.16 -4.42 -2.60
CA ALA A 45 0.84 -3.36 -1.66
C ALA A 45 0.59 -3.91 -0.25
N TYR A 46 -0.10 -5.03 -0.14
CA TYR A 46 -0.32 -5.64 1.18
C TYR A 46 0.99 -6.11 1.80
N ASP A 47 1.90 -6.64 1.00
CA ASP A 47 3.24 -6.99 1.48
C ASP A 47 4.01 -5.74 1.91
N ALA A 48 3.87 -4.65 1.16
CA ALA A 48 4.50 -3.38 1.50
C ALA A 48 3.97 -2.80 2.80
N ILE A 49 2.67 -2.94 3.05
CA ILE A 49 2.05 -2.51 4.32
C ILE A 49 2.67 -3.26 5.48
N ALA A 50 2.79 -4.58 5.36
CA ALA A 50 3.39 -5.40 6.42
C ALA A 50 4.83 -4.98 6.70
N CYS A 51 5.62 -4.76 5.67
CA CYS A 51 7.00 -4.29 5.81
C CYS A 51 7.06 -2.90 6.43
N TRP A 52 6.14 -2.01 6.04
CA TRP A 52 6.09 -0.65 6.56
C TRP A 52 5.80 -0.66 8.06
N MET A 53 4.84 -1.49 8.49
CA MET A 53 4.49 -1.63 9.90
C MET A 53 5.67 -2.17 10.72
N GLU A 54 6.33 -3.19 10.21
CA GLU A 54 7.48 -3.80 10.87
C GLU A 54 8.62 -2.79 11.02
N ALA A 55 8.91 -2.04 9.97
CA ALA A 55 9.94 -1.01 10.02
C ALA A 55 9.58 0.10 11.01
N ALA A 56 8.31 0.50 11.05
CA ALA A 56 7.85 1.53 11.98
C ALA A 56 8.01 1.07 13.43
N GLU A 57 7.66 -0.17 13.73
CA GLU A 57 7.83 -0.74 15.06
C GLU A 57 9.30 -0.77 15.48
N GLU A 58 10.18 -1.18 14.58
CA GLU A 58 11.62 -1.23 14.86
C GLU A 58 12.19 0.15 15.15
N MET A 59 11.65 1.17 14.50
CA MET A 59 12.08 2.56 14.71
C MET A 59 11.36 3.25 15.85
N GLY A 60 10.46 2.55 16.54
CA GLY A 60 9.66 3.14 17.61
C GLY A 60 8.64 4.17 17.13
N ARG A 61 8.27 4.13 15.86
CA ARG A 61 7.30 5.06 15.27
C ARG A 61 5.89 4.51 15.42
N ALA A 62 4.93 5.42 15.56
CA ALA A 62 3.52 5.02 15.62
C ALA A 62 3.06 4.54 14.24
N VAL A 63 2.26 3.48 14.22
CA VAL A 63 1.62 2.99 13.01
C VAL A 63 0.23 3.62 12.93
N PRO A 64 -0.07 4.43 11.90
CA PRO A 64 -1.40 5.01 11.75
C PRO A 64 -2.45 3.90 11.63
N ALA A 65 -3.57 4.06 12.34
CA ALA A 65 -4.66 3.10 12.26
C ALA A 65 -5.31 3.14 10.86
N PRO A 66 -5.85 2.00 10.38
CA PRO A 66 -6.64 2.02 9.15
C PRO A 66 -7.84 2.94 9.32
N ASN A 67 -8.29 3.52 8.21
CA ASN A 67 -9.43 4.43 8.21
C ASN A 67 -10.57 3.81 7.40
N PRO A 68 -11.23 2.77 7.94
CA PRO A 68 -12.29 2.08 7.20
C PRO A 68 -13.54 2.96 7.07
N ILE A 69 -14.32 2.68 6.06
CA ILE A 69 -15.62 3.32 5.89
C ILE A 69 -16.53 2.82 7.01
N THR A 70 -17.13 3.75 7.73
CA THR A 70 -18.14 3.42 8.76
C THR A 70 -19.52 3.69 8.19
N ALA A 71 -20.38 2.72 8.30
CA ALA A 71 -21.75 2.84 7.84
C ALA A 71 -22.71 3.13 8.99
#